data_b02b45166c7b41c98e6033b99c48f0dd
#
_entry.id   b02b45166c7b41c98e6033b99c48f0dd
#
_cell.length_a   1.000
_cell.length_b   1.000
_cell.length_c   1.000
_cell.angle_alpha   90.00
_cell.angle_beta   90.00
_cell.angle_gamma   90.00
#
_symmetry.space_group_name_H-M   'P 1'
#
loop_
_entity.id
_entity.type
_entity.pdbx_description
1 polymer ?
#
loop_
_entity_poly.entity_id
_entity_poly.type
_entity_poly.pdbx_seq_one_letter_code
_entity_poly.pdbx_strand_id
1 'polypeptide(L)'
;MRLAVWPVPPARALAAAVGDLVTEVVEIEPFEARPALDEGGAELALVPTLDVLRAHEGLEVVPGVALAGERSPRRQLVVGSALDAIETVGFDPRDAQEALLTQLVMREHYGTQATFTLSDPAAPLADVLGRHSAALVGYRDAVPDGAFALDPGQEWTDLTLRPYPWGLLAAREGTLDRVAAARLRAAIQAAPVTDALFHDGVGAYQLTLDGYAADGLDQLAEYLFQTGTLSEVPAVPFIEIPEEDDDDEEGDGA
;
A
#
# COMPACT_ATOMS: atom_id res chain seq x y z
N MET A 1 18.94 2.61 13.52
CA MET A 1 17.59 2.98 13.07
C MET A 1 16.76 1.72 12.95
N ARG A 2 15.59 1.63 13.59
CA ARG A 2 14.67 0.47 13.53
C ARG A 2 13.63 0.73 12.45
N LEU A 3 13.43 -0.25 11.57
CA LEU A 3 12.45 -0.23 10.49
C LEU A 3 11.31 -1.22 10.78
N ALA A 4 10.08 -0.74 10.73
CA ALA A 4 8.88 -1.55 10.80
C ALA A 4 8.32 -1.80 9.38
N VAL A 5 8.10 -3.07 9.03
CA VAL A 5 7.53 -3.48 7.74
C VAL A 5 6.41 -4.51 7.92
N TRP A 6 5.59 -4.67 6.91
CA TRP A 6 4.52 -5.66 6.93
C TRP A 6 5.05 -7.08 6.74
N PRO A 7 4.41 -8.12 7.32
CA PRO A 7 4.83 -9.51 7.22
C PRO A 7 4.49 -10.13 5.86
N VAL A 8 4.79 -9.42 4.77
CA VAL A 8 4.55 -9.84 3.38
C VAL A 8 5.84 -9.83 2.56
N PRO A 9 5.97 -10.71 1.56
CA PRO A 9 7.22 -10.85 0.80
C PRO A 9 7.74 -9.54 0.18
N PRO A 10 6.92 -8.68 -0.49
CA PRO A 10 7.43 -7.46 -1.08
C PRO A 10 7.91 -6.42 -0.04
N ALA A 11 7.29 -6.35 1.14
CA ALA A 11 7.76 -5.47 2.21
C ALA A 11 9.08 -5.96 2.83
N ARG A 12 9.28 -7.29 2.92
CA ARG A 12 10.57 -7.88 3.31
C ARG A 12 11.67 -7.56 2.30
N ALA A 13 11.35 -7.53 0.99
CA ALA A 13 12.29 -7.14 -0.05
C ALA A 13 12.70 -5.65 0.09
N LEU A 14 11.76 -4.76 0.40
CA LEU A 14 12.05 -3.37 0.73
C LEU A 14 13.01 -3.28 1.94
N ALA A 15 12.72 -4.02 3.01
CA ALA A 15 13.58 -4.06 4.19
C ALA A 15 14.98 -4.59 3.86
N ALA A 16 15.09 -5.61 3.01
CA ALA A 16 16.37 -6.16 2.58
C ALA A 16 17.19 -5.14 1.76
N ALA A 17 16.54 -4.36 0.88
CA ALA A 17 17.19 -3.34 0.07
C ALA A 17 17.84 -2.22 0.92
N VAL A 18 17.27 -1.91 2.08
CA VAL A 18 17.81 -0.89 3.00
C VAL A 18 18.55 -1.48 4.20
N GLY A 19 18.80 -2.79 4.21
CA GLY A 19 19.32 -3.53 5.37
C GLY A 19 20.60 -2.97 5.97
N ASP A 20 21.51 -2.46 5.14
CA ASP A 20 22.78 -1.85 5.60
C ASP A 20 22.60 -0.47 6.25
N LEU A 21 21.42 0.14 6.12
CA LEU A 21 21.09 1.46 6.65
C LEU A 21 20.28 1.40 7.94
N VAL A 22 19.77 0.22 8.29
CA VAL A 22 18.94 -0.01 9.47
C VAL A 22 19.62 -0.99 10.41
N THR A 23 19.40 -0.83 11.72
CA THR A 23 20.00 -1.70 12.74
C THR A 23 19.13 -2.86 13.12
N GLU A 24 17.83 -2.73 12.88
CA GLU A 24 16.82 -3.73 13.24
C GLU A 24 15.63 -3.61 12.29
N VAL A 25 15.07 -4.74 11.89
CA VAL A 25 13.81 -4.83 11.14
C VAL A 25 12.81 -5.57 12.01
N VAL A 26 11.61 -4.99 12.18
CA VAL A 26 10.49 -5.60 12.89
C VAL A 26 9.32 -5.78 11.94
N GLU A 27 8.65 -6.94 12.02
CA GLU A 27 7.44 -7.19 11.26
C GLU A 27 6.24 -6.83 12.11
N ILE A 28 5.37 -5.99 11.58
CA ILE A 28 4.12 -5.53 12.21
C ILE A 28 2.98 -5.55 11.20
N GLU A 29 1.75 -5.61 11.69
CA GLU A 29 0.59 -5.45 10.80
C GLU A 29 0.49 -4.00 10.29
N PRO A 30 -0.04 -3.76 9.07
CA PRO A 30 -0.11 -2.41 8.50
C PRO A 30 -0.76 -1.37 9.41
N PHE A 31 -1.85 -1.72 10.08
CA PHE A 31 -2.56 -0.80 11.00
C PHE A 31 -1.74 -0.42 12.25
N GLU A 32 -0.64 -1.15 12.56
CA GLU A 32 0.27 -0.86 13.65
C GLU A 32 1.42 0.08 13.23
N ALA A 33 1.59 0.34 11.91
CA ALA A 33 2.72 1.10 11.39
C ALA A 33 2.77 2.54 11.91
N ARG A 34 1.62 3.24 11.87
CA ARG A 34 1.53 4.60 12.39
C ARG A 34 1.70 4.66 13.93
N PRO A 35 1.02 3.83 14.74
CA PRO A 35 1.29 3.71 16.18
C PRO A 35 2.76 3.44 16.51
N ALA A 36 3.44 2.56 15.75
CA ALA A 36 4.85 2.25 16.00
C ALA A 36 5.77 3.48 15.83
N LEU A 37 5.47 4.38 14.88
CA LEU A 37 6.18 5.65 14.74
C LEU A 37 5.85 6.60 15.89
N ASP A 38 4.58 6.79 16.21
CA ASP A 38 4.12 7.76 17.20
C ASP A 38 4.60 7.42 18.61
N GLU A 39 4.64 6.14 18.96
CA GLU A 39 5.07 5.62 20.26
C GLU A 39 6.59 5.40 20.35
N GLY A 40 7.34 5.62 19.26
CA GLY A 40 8.79 5.42 19.21
C GLY A 40 9.21 3.94 19.19
N GLY A 41 8.33 3.05 18.81
CA GLY A 41 8.61 1.64 18.57
C GLY A 41 9.45 1.40 17.30
N ALA A 42 9.43 2.35 16.36
CA ALA A 42 10.26 2.39 15.17
C ALA A 42 10.61 3.83 14.81
N GLU A 43 11.75 4.04 14.11
CA GLU A 43 12.11 5.33 13.54
C GLU A 43 11.65 5.46 12.09
N LEU A 44 11.51 4.33 11.40
CA LEU A 44 10.96 4.20 10.04
C LEU A 44 9.86 3.16 10.02
N ALA A 45 8.84 3.37 9.22
CA ALA A 45 7.81 2.36 8.98
C ALA A 45 7.29 2.41 7.53
N LEU A 46 6.91 1.26 7.01
CA LEU A 46 6.07 1.18 5.82
C LEU A 46 4.63 1.45 6.26
N VAL A 47 4.17 2.69 6.06
CA VAL A 47 2.83 3.14 6.48
C VAL A 47 1.84 2.93 5.34
N PRO A 48 0.63 2.40 5.58
CA PRO A 48 -0.41 2.33 4.55
C PRO A 48 -0.64 3.70 3.89
N THR A 49 -0.70 3.73 2.58
CA THR A 49 -0.87 4.99 1.83
C THR A 49 -2.13 5.74 2.26
N LEU A 50 -3.21 5.00 2.55
CA LEU A 50 -4.44 5.60 3.05
C LEU A 50 -4.23 6.36 4.37
N ASP A 51 -3.42 5.83 5.29
CA ASP A 51 -3.14 6.47 6.58
C ASP A 51 -2.29 7.73 6.40
N VAL A 52 -1.33 7.70 5.46
CA VAL A 52 -0.57 8.91 5.10
C VAL A 52 -1.49 9.97 4.51
N LEU A 53 -2.37 9.62 3.57
CA LEU A 53 -3.28 10.57 2.93
C LEU A 53 -4.32 11.16 3.89
N ARG A 54 -4.75 10.39 4.90
CA ARG A 54 -5.76 10.83 5.89
C ARG A 54 -5.19 11.59 7.07
N ALA A 55 -3.98 11.25 7.49
CA ALA A 55 -3.41 11.71 8.76
C ALA A 55 -1.89 11.89 8.64
N HIS A 56 -1.46 12.72 7.66
CA HIS A 56 -0.04 12.99 7.41
C HIS A 56 0.63 13.91 8.44
N GLU A 57 -0.16 14.56 9.31
CA GLU A 57 0.40 15.42 10.37
C GLU A 57 1.40 14.67 11.24
N GLY A 58 2.57 15.27 11.45
CA GLY A 58 3.67 14.69 12.21
C GLY A 58 4.41 13.54 11.53
N LEU A 59 4.16 13.30 10.23
CA LEU A 59 4.92 12.37 9.38
C LEU A 59 5.77 13.12 8.36
N GLU A 60 6.87 12.48 7.98
CA GLU A 60 7.69 12.80 6.81
C GLU A 60 7.88 11.54 5.99
N VAL A 61 7.66 11.62 4.69
CA VAL A 61 7.77 10.51 3.75
C VAL A 61 9.11 10.56 3.03
N VAL A 62 9.79 9.42 2.94
CA VAL A 62 11.02 9.28 2.17
C VAL A 62 10.67 9.40 0.68
N PRO A 63 11.16 10.43 -0.03
CA PRO A 63 10.79 10.67 -1.41
C PRO A 63 11.29 9.56 -2.33
N GLY A 64 10.48 9.19 -3.30
CA GLY A 64 10.82 8.17 -4.27
C GLY A 64 10.82 6.72 -3.72
N VAL A 65 10.28 6.49 -2.51
CA VAL A 65 10.20 5.15 -1.90
C VAL A 65 8.75 4.79 -1.58
N ALA A 66 8.30 3.67 -2.13
CA ALA A 66 6.98 3.11 -1.88
C ALA A 66 6.98 1.59 -2.04
N LEU A 67 5.96 0.94 -1.56
CA LEU A 67 5.54 -0.38 -2.01
C LEU A 67 4.34 -0.19 -2.94
N ALA A 68 4.54 -0.35 -4.25
CA ALA A 68 3.48 -0.25 -5.23
C ALA A 68 3.40 -1.52 -6.08
N GLY A 69 2.24 -1.85 -6.59
CA GLY A 69 2.07 -3.05 -7.40
C GLY A 69 0.66 -3.21 -7.95
N GLU A 70 0.57 -4.05 -8.95
CA GLU A 70 -0.70 -4.36 -9.65
C GLU A 70 -1.59 -5.32 -8.85
N ARG A 71 -1.05 -5.95 -7.81
CA ARG A 71 -1.78 -6.93 -7.00
C ARG A 71 -1.77 -6.52 -5.53
N SER A 72 -2.82 -6.93 -4.82
CA SER A 72 -2.85 -6.75 -3.36
C SER A 72 -1.79 -7.66 -2.70
N PRO A 73 -0.96 -7.14 -1.80
CA PRO A 73 0.03 -7.97 -1.09
C PRO A 73 -0.58 -8.88 -0.03
N ARG A 74 -1.85 -8.70 0.33
CA ARG A 74 -2.44 -9.31 1.52
C ARG A 74 -3.82 -9.93 1.34
N ARG A 75 -4.71 -9.32 0.57
CA ARG A 75 -6.14 -9.62 0.55
C ARG A 75 -6.68 -9.83 -0.85
N GLN A 76 -7.70 -10.69 -0.91
CA GLN A 76 -8.55 -10.91 -2.07
C GLN A 76 -10.01 -10.75 -1.66
N LEU A 77 -10.86 -10.33 -2.60
CA LEU A 77 -12.30 -10.32 -2.43
C LEU A 77 -12.87 -11.65 -2.90
N VAL A 78 -13.38 -12.47 -2.00
CA VAL A 78 -14.12 -13.69 -2.37
C VAL A 78 -15.59 -13.36 -2.51
N VAL A 79 -16.15 -13.66 -3.68
CA VAL A 79 -17.53 -13.36 -4.06
C VAL A 79 -18.33 -14.65 -4.14
N GLY A 80 -19.36 -14.75 -3.29
CA GLY A 80 -20.25 -15.90 -3.22
C GLY A 80 -21.49 -15.80 -4.13
N SER A 81 -21.58 -14.73 -4.94
CA SER A 81 -22.73 -14.44 -5.83
C SER A 81 -22.24 -13.90 -7.18
N ALA A 82 -23.15 -13.44 -8.05
CA ALA A 82 -22.76 -12.66 -9.23
C ALA A 82 -22.27 -11.26 -8.82
N LEU A 83 -21.37 -10.66 -9.60
CA LEU A 83 -20.78 -9.34 -9.31
C LEU A 83 -21.82 -8.23 -9.14
N ASP A 84 -22.85 -8.24 -9.97
CA ASP A 84 -23.95 -7.28 -9.95
C ASP A 84 -24.95 -7.51 -8.79
N ALA A 85 -24.80 -8.63 -8.09
CA ALA A 85 -25.61 -9.01 -6.93
C ALA A 85 -24.89 -8.81 -5.59
N ILE A 86 -23.72 -8.16 -5.58
CA ILE A 86 -23.01 -7.88 -4.32
C ILE A 86 -23.69 -6.73 -3.60
N GLU A 87 -24.36 -7.03 -2.50
CA GLU A 87 -25.02 -6.04 -1.64
C GLU A 87 -24.19 -5.70 -0.40
N THR A 88 -23.49 -6.72 0.14
CA THR A 88 -22.71 -6.56 1.37
C THR A 88 -21.35 -7.26 1.27
N VAL A 89 -20.31 -6.61 1.81
CA VAL A 89 -18.96 -7.14 1.92
C VAL A 89 -18.56 -7.21 3.39
N GLY A 90 -18.23 -8.41 3.87
CA GLY A 90 -17.63 -8.60 5.19
C GLY A 90 -16.13 -8.36 5.16
N PHE A 91 -15.58 -7.59 6.12
CA PHE A 91 -14.14 -7.33 6.21
C PHE A 91 -13.65 -7.19 7.64
N ASP A 92 -12.36 -7.46 7.86
CA ASP A 92 -11.67 -7.20 9.12
C ASP A 92 -11.34 -5.70 9.22
N PRO A 93 -11.63 -5.01 10.34
CA PRO A 93 -11.31 -3.58 10.49
C PRO A 93 -9.81 -3.27 10.31
N ARG A 94 -8.93 -4.24 10.50
CA ARG A 94 -7.48 -4.12 10.26
C ARG A 94 -7.11 -4.01 8.77
N ASP A 95 -8.05 -4.30 7.88
CA ASP A 95 -7.88 -4.26 6.42
C ASP A 95 -8.57 -3.03 5.80
N ALA A 96 -8.58 -1.91 6.52
CA ALA A 96 -9.32 -0.70 6.14
C ALA A 96 -8.88 -0.15 4.76
N GLN A 97 -7.60 -0.22 4.43
CA GLN A 97 -7.09 0.24 3.13
C GLN A 97 -7.60 -0.64 2.00
N GLU A 98 -7.49 -1.96 2.14
CA GLU A 98 -7.96 -2.91 1.14
C GLU A 98 -9.50 -2.88 0.99
N ALA A 99 -10.21 -2.67 2.10
CA ALA A 99 -11.66 -2.52 2.07
C ALA A 99 -12.09 -1.24 1.33
N LEU A 100 -11.41 -0.12 1.58
CA LEU A 100 -11.67 1.14 0.86
C LEU A 100 -11.35 1.04 -0.62
N LEU A 101 -10.20 0.43 -0.98
CA LEU A 101 -9.85 0.18 -2.37
C LEU A 101 -10.90 -0.69 -3.05
N THR A 102 -11.30 -1.79 -2.40
CA THR A 102 -12.35 -2.68 -2.92
C THR A 102 -13.67 -1.92 -3.13
N GLN A 103 -14.06 -1.09 -2.17
CA GLN A 103 -15.27 -0.26 -2.30
C GLN A 103 -15.19 0.71 -3.48
N LEU A 104 -14.03 1.35 -3.68
CA LEU A 104 -13.79 2.27 -4.79
C LEU A 104 -13.88 1.53 -6.13
N VAL A 105 -13.18 0.42 -6.27
CA VAL A 105 -13.18 -0.40 -7.49
C VAL A 105 -14.60 -0.93 -7.80
N MET A 106 -15.29 -1.46 -6.81
CA MET A 106 -16.66 -1.95 -6.99
C MET A 106 -17.58 -0.86 -7.53
N ARG A 107 -17.44 0.36 -7.06
CA ARG A 107 -18.25 1.49 -7.50
C ARG A 107 -17.84 1.99 -8.89
N GLU A 108 -16.55 2.26 -9.11
CA GLU A 108 -16.07 2.96 -10.31
C GLU A 108 -15.88 2.02 -11.50
N HIS A 109 -15.46 0.78 -11.26
CA HIS A 109 -15.21 -0.20 -12.33
C HIS A 109 -16.47 -1.02 -12.66
N TYR A 110 -17.21 -1.45 -11.63
CA TYR A 110 -18.36 -2.34 -11.78
C TYR A 110 -19.73 -1.65 -11.64
N GLY A 111 -19.76 -0.37 -11.21
CA GLY A 111 -21.01 0.36 -10.94
C GLY A 111 -21.82 -0.21 -9.77
N THR A 112 -21.21 -1.02 -8.91
CA THR A 112 -21.87 -1.71 -7.79
C THR A 112 -21.64 -0.93 -6.50
N GLN A 113 -22.74 -0.66 -5.77
CA GLN A 113 -22.70 -0.01 -4.45
C GLN A 113 -22.96 -1.04 -3.36
N ALA A 114 -21.87 -1.64 -2.85
CA ALA A 114 -21.95 -2.58 -1.74
C ALA A 114 -21.78 -1.87 -0.38
N THR A 115 -22.45 -2.38 0.63
CA THR A 115 -22.25 -1.95 2.02
C THR A 115 -21.14 -2.76 2.65
N PHE A 116 -20.07 -2.09 3.11
CA PHE A 116 -18.97 -2.72 3.81
C PHE A 116 -19.26 -2.83 5.30
N THR A 117 -19.21 -4.05 5.84
CA THR A 117 -19.60 -4.35 7.23
C THR A 117 -18.46 -5.08 7.94
N LEU A 118 -18.17 -4.68 9.17
CA LEU A 118 -17.17 -5.35 9.99
C LEU A 118 -17.57 -6.80 10.25
N SER A 119 -16.64 -7.72 10.05
CA SER A 119 -16.77 -9.13 10.37
C SER A 119 -15.77 -9.54 11.45
N ASP A 120 -16.09 -10.61 12.16
CA ASP A 120 -15.16 -11.21 13.11
C ASP A 120 -13.97 -11.82 12.36
N PRO A 121 -12.72 -11.37 12.63
CA PRO A 121 -11.52 -11.91 11.98
C PRO A 121 -11.30 -13.40 12.21
N ALA A 122 -11.87 -13.95 13.28
CA ALA A 122 -11.77 -15.38 13.60
C ALA A 122 -12.89 -16.21 12.96
N ALA A 123 -13.89 -15.57 12.33
CA ALA A 123 -15.00 -16.30 11.72
C ALA A 123 -14.53 -17.07 10.47
N PRO A 124 -14.92 -18.33 10.30
CA PRO A 124 -14.68 -19.07 9.06
C PRO A 124 -15.27 -18.35 7.85
N LEU A 125 -14.59 -18.39 6.70
CA LEU A 125 -15.04 -17.73 5.47
C LEU A 125 -16.48 -18.13 5.08
N ALA A 126 -16.83 -19.41 5.25
CA ALA A 126 -18.18 -19.90 4.96
C ALA A 126 -19.26 -19.21 5.82
N ASP A 127 -18.96 -18.89 7.08
CA ASP A 127 -19.88 -18.19 7.98
C ASP A 127 -20.00 -16.70 7.61
N VAL A 128 -18.90 -16.10 7.12
CA VAL A 128 -18.92 -14.72 6.61
C VAL A 128 -19.76 -14.65 5.34
N LEU A 129 -19.53 -15.54 4.38
CA LEU A 129 -20.30 -15.62 3.12
C LEU A 129 -21.76 -16.05 3.35
N GLY A 130 -22.07 -16.73 4.45
CA GLY A 130 -23.47 -16.99 4.85
C GLY A 130 -24.24 -15.75 5.29
N ARG A 131 -23.55 -14.64 5.58
CA ARG A 131 -24.13 -13.36 6.04
C ARG A 131 -23.91 -12.22 5.06
N HIS A 132 -22.93 -12.33 4.19
CA HIS A 132 -22.52 -11.31 3.22
C HIS A 132 -22.41 -11.90 1.82
N SER A 133 -22.66 -11.10 0.80
CA SER A 133 -22.54 -11.51 -0.61
C SER A 133 -21.08 -11.74 -1.01
N ALA A 134 -20.14 -11.08 -0.32
CA ALA A 134 -18.72 -11.20 -0.52
C ALA A 134 -17.94 -10.99 0.79
N ALA A 135 -16.67 -11.41 0.82
CA ALA A 135 -15.79 -11.24 1.96
C ALA A 135 -14.36 -10.89 1.50
N LEU A 136 -13.76 -9.90 2.17
CA LEU A 136 -12.35 -9.58 2.00
C LEU A 136 -11.51 -10.45 2.94
N VAL A 137 -10.65 -11.30 2.38
CA VAL A 137 -9.94 -12.35 3.11
C VAL A 137 -8.49 -12.48 2.66
N GLY A 138 -7.66 -13.20 3.41
CA GLY A 138 -6.29 -13.48 3.03
C GLY A 138 -6.20 -14.44 1.83
N TYR A 139 -5.11 -14.36 1.06
CA TYR A 139 -4.87 -15.28 -0.07
C TYR A 139 -4.74 -16.76 0.31
N ARG A 140 -4.49 -17.05 1.59
CA ARG A 140 -4.41 -18.44 2.06
C ARG A 140 -5.77 -19.09 2.31
N ASP A 141 -6.83 -18.29 2.31
CA ASP A 141 -8.18 -18.79 2.49
C ASP A 141 -8.64 -19.44 1.18
N ALA A 142 -9.05 -20.71 1.28
CA ALA A 142 -9.54 -21.44 0.11
C ALA A 142 -10.85 -20.84 -0.37
N VAL A 143 -10.94 -20.58 -1.67
CA VAL A 143 -12.17 -20.10 -2.30
C VAL A 143 -13.17 -21.27 -2.35
N PRO A 144 -14.38 -21.13 -1.77
CA PRO A 144 -15.37 -22.19 -1.78
C PRO A 144 -15.86 -22.53 -3.21
N ASP A 145 -16.35 -23.76 -3.39
CA ASP A 145 -16.98 -24.18 -4.65
C ASP A 145 -18.13 -23.23 -5.02
N GLY A 146 -18.14 -22.77 -6.26
CA GLY A 146 -19.14 -21.85 -6.78
C GLY A 146 -18.90 -20.36 -6.46
N ALA A 147 -17.92 -20.04 -5.62
CA ALA A 147 -17.42 -18.68 -5.44
C ALA A 147 -16.22 -18.41 -6.36
N PHE A 148 -15.87 -17.13 -6.51
CA PHE A 148 -14.66 -16.71 -7.22
C PHE A 148 -13.95 -15.61 -6.43
N ALA A 149 -12.69 -15.36 -6.75
CA ALA A 149 -11.89 -14.32 -6.11
C ALA A 149 -11.53 -13.21 -7.10
N LEU A 150 -11.54 -11.97 -6.61
CA LEU A 150 -11.01 -10.79 -7.28
C LEU A 150 -9.84 -10.25 -6.45
N ASP A 151 -8.82 -9.77 -7.13
CA ASP A 151 -7.70 -9.07 -6.50
C ASP A 151 -7.93 -7.56 -6.58
N PRO A 152 -8.11 -6.85 -5.45
CA PRO A 152 -8.39 -5.41 -5.47
C PRO A 152 -7.31 -4.58 -6.15
N GLY A 153 -6.04 -5.02 -6.11
CA GLY A 153 -4.94 -4.34 -6.80
C GLY A 153 -5.02 -4.51 -8.31
N GLN A 154 -5.34 -5.74 -8.77
CA GLN A 154 -5.56 -5.98 -10.19
C GLN A 154 -6.73 -5.16 -10.73
N GLU A 155 -7.85 -5.15 -10.00
CA GLU A 155 -9.03 -4.37 -10.39
C GLU A 155 -8.75 -2.86 -10.41
N TRP A 156 -7.92 -2.37 -9.50
CA TRP A 156 -7.44 -0.99 -9.54
C TRP A 156 -6.61 -0.72 -10.80
N THR A 157 -5.69 -1.63 -11.12
CA THR A 157 -4.84 -1.50 -12.31
C THR A 157 -5.67 -1.54 -13.59
N ASP A 158 -6.67 -2.42 -13.67
CA ASP A 158 -7.59 -2.49 -14.82
C ASP A 158 -8.43 -1.20 -14.96
N LEU A 159 -8.81 -0.57 -13.85
CA LEU A 159 -9.53 0.70 -13.84
C LEU A 159 -8.66 1.90 -14.24
N THR A 160 -7.41 1.95 -13.77
CA THR A 160 -6.58 3.18 -13.79
C THR A 160 -5.38 3.10 -14.71
N LEU A 161 -4.97 1.90 -15.10
CA LEU A 161 -3.70 1.59 -15.78
C LEU A 161 -2.47 2.03 -14.97
N ARG A 162 -2.58 2.04 -13.64
CA ARG A 162 -1.51 2.42 -12.70
C ARG A 162 -1.40 1.39 -11.59
N PRO A 163 -0.18 1.11 -11.09
CA PRO A 163 -0.01 0.29 -9.89
C PRO A 163 -0.62 1.00 -8.68
N TYR A 164 -1.19 0.22 -7.76
CA TYR A 164 -1.66 0.78 -6.49
C TYR A 164 -0.47 1.03 -5.54
N PRO A 165 -0.32 2.22 -4.97
CA PRO A 165 0.69 2.50 -3.96
C PRO A 165 0.19 1.97 -2.61
N TRP A 166 0.61 0.75 -2.23
CA TRP A 166 0.16 0.07 -1.01
C TRP A 166 0.66 0.75 0.25
N GLY A 167 1.91 1.20 0.25
CA GLY A 167 2.52 1.83 1.40
C GLY A 167 3.66 2.77 1.03
N LEU A 168 3.84 3.79 1.85
CA LEU A 168 4.92 4.76 1.75
C LEU A 168 5.90 4.57 2.91
N LEU A 169 7.19 4.69 2.64
CA LEU A 169 8.20 4.66 3.71
C LEU A 169 8.21 6.00 4.41
N ALA A 170 7.84 6.02 5.68
CA ALA A 170 7.68 7.24 6.46
C ALA A 170 8.44 7.18 7.79
N ALA A 171 8.74 8.35 8.31
CA ALA A 171 9.30 8.59 9.63
C ALA A 171 8.41 9.60 10.38
N ARG A 172 8.59 9.71 11.70
CA ARG A 172 8.03 10.85 12.44
C ARG A 172 8.78 12.11 12.05
N GLU A 173 8.05 13.22 11.92
CA GLU A 173 8.60 14.54 11.56
C GLU A 173 9.84 14.89 12.40
N GLY A 174 10.89 15.32 11.71
CA GLY A 174 12.17 15.74 12.32
C GLY A 174 13.03 14.60 12.86
N THR A 175 12.69 13.33 12.65
CA THR A 175 13.50 12.19 13.12
C THR A 175 14.46 11.64 12.08
N LEU A 176 14.21 11.88 10.79
CA LEU A 176 15.06 11.45 9.70
C LEU A 176 15.71 12.66 9.03
N ASP A 177 17.05 12.69 8.97
CA ASP A 177 17.75 13.75 8.25
C ASP A 177 17.75 13.53 6.74
N ARG A 178 17.98 14.61 5.98
CA ARG A 178 17.97 14.62 4.51
C ARG A 178 18.98 13.67 3.88
N VAL A 179 20.14 13.50 4.51
CA VAL A 179 21.21 12.61 4.03
C VAL A 179 20.80 11.15 4.19
N ALA A 180 20.22 10.81 5.34
CA ALA A 180 19.71 9.47 5.57
C ALA A 180 18.55 9.15 4.62
N ALA A 181 17.63 10.09 4.37
CA ALA A 181 16.55 9.94 3.40
C ALA A 181 17.09 9.71 1.98
N ALA A 182 18.08 10.49 1.54
CA ALA A 182 18.72 10.32 0.23
C ALA A 182 19.39 8.94 0.10
N ARG A 183 20.06 8.46 1.16
CA ARG A 183 20.68 7.13 1.16
C ARG A 183 19.65 6.00 1.09
N LEU A 184 18.54 6.11 1.80
CA LEU A 184 17.43 5.15 1.70
C LEU A 184 16.87 5.11 0.29
N ARG A 185 16.59 6.28 -0.31
CA ARG A 185 16.15 6.39 -1.71
C ARG A 185 17.13 5.71 -2.66
N ALA A 186 18.42 6.03 -2.56
CA ALA A 186 19.45 5.44 -3.43
C ALA A 186 19.53 3.91 -3.30
N ALA A 187 19.44 3.37 -2.09
CA ALA A 187 19.40 1.92 -1.85
C ALA A 187 18.18 1.26 -2.52
N ILE A 188 17.01 1.89 -2.45
CA ILE A 188 15.80 1.39 -3.11
C ILE A 188 15.90 1.51 -4.64
N GLN A 189 16.47 2.59 -5.16
CA GLN A 189 16.69 2.75 -6.60
C GLN A 189 17.61 1.69 -7.19
N ALA A 190 18.52 1.12 -6.38
CA ALA A 190 19.35 -0.01 -6.78
C ALA A 190 18.58 -1.35 -6.83
N ALA A 191 17.41 -1.45 -6.18
CA ALA A 191 16.55 -2.64 -6.16
C ALA A 191 15.08 -2.26 -6.41
N PRO A 192 14.74 -1.68 -7.57
CA PRO A 192 13.47 -0.98 -7.77
C PRO A 192 12.26 -1.91 -7.89
N VAL A 193 12.48 -3.16 -8.24
CA VAL A 193 11.41 -4.16 -8.47
C VAL A 193 11.73 -5.43 -7.70
N THR A 194 10.71 -6.03 -7.15
CA THR A 194 10.79 -7.34 -6.51
C THR A 194 9.59 -8.20 -6.90
N ASP A 195 9.82 -9.50 -7.01
CA ASP A 195 8.77 -10.48 -7.23
C ASP A 195 8.26 -11.04 -5.90
N ALA A 196 6.96 -11.27 -5.82
CA ALA A 196 6.34 -11.92 -4.69
C ALA A 196 5.44 -13.07 -5.13
N LEU A 197 5.42 -14.13 -4.32
CA LEU A 197 4.55 -15.29 -4.58
C LEU A 197 3.15 -15.00 -4.07
N PHE A 198 2.18 -15.24 -4.94
CA PHE A 198 0.75 -15.30 -4.63
C PHE A 198 0.26 -16.74 -4.76
N HIS A 199 -0.98 -17.01 -4.35
CA HIS A 199 -1.57 -18.33 -4.48
C HIS A 199 -1.72 -18.79 -5.95
N ASP A 200 -1.81 -17.85 -6.89
CA ASP A 200 -1.96 -18.07 -8.34
C ASP A 200 -0.69 -17.76 -9.15
N GLY A 201 0.45 -17.49 -8.49
CA GLY A 201 1.71 -17.27 -9.19
C GLY A 201 2.63 -16.23 -8.55
N VAL A 202 3.35 -15.49 -9.41
CA VAL A 202 4.29 -14.44 -9.03
C VAL A 202 3.77 -13.09 -9.50
N GLY A 203 3.76 -12.11 -8.61
CA GLY A 203 3.47 -10.70 -8.93
C GLY A 203 4.70 -9.82 -8.72
N ALA A 204 4.89 -8.85 -9.61
CA ALA A 204 5.93 -7.85 -9.48
C ALA A 204 5.45 -6.66 -8.64
N TYR A 205 6.35 -6.18 -7.77
CA TYR A 205 6.15 -4.97 -6.99
C TYR A 205 7.26 -3.98 -7.27
N GLN A 206 6.88 -2.74 -7.41
CA GLN A 206 7.79 -1.61 -7.51
C GLN A 206 8.07 -1.10 -6.09
N LEU A 207 9.36 -0.91 -5.77
CA LEU A 207 9.81 -0.37 -4.48
C LEU A 207 10.07 1.14 -4.56
N THR A 208 9.98 1.70 -5.78
CA THR A 208 10.13 3.13 -6.05
C THR A 208 8.77 3.81 -6.20
N LEU A 209 8.69 5.07 -5.76
CA LEU A 209 7.57 5.97 -6.04
C LEU A 209 7.99 6.93 -7.14
N ASP A 210 7.93 6.47 -8.38
CA ASP A 210 8.28 7.22 -9.58
C ASP A 210 7.26 6.96 -10.71
N GLY A 211 7.25 7.81 -11.71
CA GLY A 211 6.45 7.65 -12.92
C GLY A 211 5.03 7.12 -12.62
N TYR A 212 4.74 5.89 -13.03
CA TYR A 212 3.41 5.30 -12.91
C TYR A 212 2.94 5.10 -11.47
N ALA A 213 3.85 4.84 -10.50
CA ALA A 213 3.47 4.69 -9.10
C ALA A 213 3.12 6.04 -8.47
N ALA A 214 3.81 7.11 -8.84
CA ALA A 214 3.48 8.47 -8.42
C ALA A 214 2.13 8.91 -9.01
N ASP A 215 1.91 8.69 -10.31
CA ASP A 215 0.59 8.91 -10.94
C ASP A 215 -0.53 8.12 -10.23
N GLY A 216 -0.24 6.89 -9.81
CA GLY A 216 -1.18 6.06 -9.05
C GLY A 216 -1.54 6.65 -7.68
N LEU A 217 -0.56 7.27 -7.00
CA LEU A 217 -0.77 7.97 -5.73
C LEU A 217 -1.66 9.21 -5.91
N ASP A 218 -1.37 10.02 -6.91
CA ASP A 218 -2.15 11.23 -7.23
C ASP A 218 -3.59 10.87 -7.59
N GLN A 219 -3.77 9.83 -8.42
CA GLN A 219 -5.09 9.36 -8.81
C GLN A 219 -5.88 8.80 -7.62
N LEU A 220 -5.22 8.07 -6.71
CA LEU A 220 -5.86 7.60 -5.47
C LEU A 220 -6.35 8.78 -4.63
N ALA A 221 -5.51 9.80 -4.41
CA ALA A 221 -5.87 10.98 -3.64
C ALA A 221 -7.07 11.72 -4.25
N GLU A 222 -7.11 11.86 -5.58
CA GLU A 222 -8.23 12.43 -6.31
C GLU A 222 -9.53 11.62 -6.14
N TYR A 223 -9.48 10.30 -6.30
CA TYR A 223 -10.65 9.44 -6.08
C TYR A 223 -11.18 9.55 -4.65
N LEU A 224 -10.28 9.55 -3.66
CA LEU A 224 -10.66 9.67 -2.25
C LEU A 224 -11.30 11.03 -1.94
N PHE A 225 -10.82 12.10 -2.57
CA PHE A 225 -11.45 13.43 -2.49
C PHE A 225 -12.82 13.46 -3.16
N GLN A 226 -12.94 13.00 -4.40
CA GLN A 226 -14.19 12.96 -5.16
C GLN A 226 -15.27 12.11 -4.47
N THR A 227 -14.87 11.10 -3.73
CA THR A 227 -15.78 10.22 -2.97
C THR A 227 -16.13 10.75 -1.58
N GLY A 228 -15.56 11.89 -1.19
CA GLY A 228 -15.77 12.49 0.14
C GLY A 228 -15.05 11.74 1.27
N THR A 229 -14.13 10.85 0.96
CA THR A 229 -13.27 10.16 1.94
C THR A 229 -12.21 11.11 2.50
N LEU A 230 -11.74 12.03 1.66
CA LEU A 230 -10.87 13.15 2.03
C LEU A 230 -11.63 14.47 1.83
N SER A 231 -11.36 15.45 2.69
CA SER A 231 -11.94 16.81 2.58
C SER A 231 -11.21 17.68 1.55
N GLU A 232 -9.98 17.33 1.23
CA GLU A 232 -9.12 17.97 0.23
C GLU A 232 -8.13 16.95 -0.32
N VAL A 233 -7.46 17.26 -1.44
CA VAL A 233 -6.34 16.45 -1.93
C VAL A 233 -5.11 16.85 -1.12
N PRO A 234 -4.56 15.96 -0.27
CA PRO A 234 -3.47 16.32 0.62
C PRO A 234 -2.15 16.42 -0.15
N ALA A 235 -1.31 17.36 0.26
CA ALA A 235 0.10 17.34 -0.13
C ALA A 235 0.83 16.30 0.74
N VAL A 236 1.39 15.27 0.11
CA VAL A 236 2.21 14.29 0.84
C VAL A 236 3.48 14.96 1.37
N PRO A 237 3.80 14.85 2.67
CA PRO A 237 4.91 15.57 3.30
C PRO A 237 6.25 14.88 2.99
N PHE A 238 6.75 15.01 1.77
CA PHE A 238 8.04 14.45 1.40
C PHE A 238 9.20 15.21 2.03
N ILE A 239 10.20 14.47 2.54
CA ILE A 239 11.46 15.05 2.98
C ILE A 239 12.15 15.69 1.76
N GLU A 240 12.54 16.97 1.89
CA GLU A 240 13.35 17.61 0.87
C GLU A 240 14.75 17.01 0.88
N ILE A 241 15.15 16.32 -0.15
CA ILE A 241 16.51 15.83 -0.33
C ILE A 241 17.27 16.76 -1.29
N PRO A 242 18.60 16.94 -1.10
CA PRO A 242 19.41 17.67 -2.07
C PRO A 242 19.25 17.05 -3.47
N GLU A 243 19.02 17.89 -4.46
CA GLU A 243 19.19 17.46 -5.86
C GLU A 243 20.66 17.08 -6.02
N GLU A 244 20.93 15.97 -6.69
CA GLU A 244 22.30 15.69 -7.17
C GLU A 244 22.57 16.83 -8.17
N ASP A 245 23.49 17.73 -7.82
CA ASP A 245 24.00 18.70 -8.78
C ASP A 245 24.52 17.87 -9.95
N ASP A 246 23.86 17.96 -11.10
CA ASP A 246 24.42 17.56 -12.38
C ASP A 246 25.67 18.45 -12.55
N ASP A 247 26.81 17.98 -12.00
CA ASP A 247 28.09 18.52 -12.37
C ASP A 247 28.25 18.27 -13.87
N ASP A 248 27.63 19.16 -14.67
CA ASP A 248 27.91 19.30 -16.08
C ASP A 248 29.44 19.43 -16.19
N GLU A 249 30.05 18.35 -16.64
CA GLU A 249 31.40 18.38 -17.18
C GLU A 249 31.44 19.51 -18.24
N GLU A 250 31.66 20.75 -17.81
CA GLU A 250 32.30 21.73 -18.69
C GLU A 250 33.69 21.18 -19.02
N GLY A 251 33.70 20.27 -19.99
CA GLY A 251 34.90 19.83 -20.67
C GLY A 251 35.54 21.05 -21.30
N ASP A 252 36.53 21.58 -20.59
CA ASP A 252 37.52 22.53 -21.10
C ASP A 252 38.16 21.94 -22.33
N GLY A 253 37.61 22.31 -23.51
CA GLY A 253 38.24 22.11 -24.79
C GLY A 253 39.30 23.20 -25.02
N ALA A 254 40.56 22.89 -24.77
CA ALA A 254 41.70 23.65 -25.26
C ALA A 254 42.54 22.80 -26.22
#